data_74554031df520aa96f3bb0a2bde5d05a
#
_entry.id   74554031df520aa96f3bb0a2bde5d05a
#
_cell.length_a   1.000
_cell.length_b   1.000
_cell.length_c   1.000
_cell.angle_alpha   90.00
_cell.angle_beta   90.00
_cell.angle_gamma   90.00
#
_symmetry.space_group_name_H-M   'P 1'
#
loop_
_entity.id
_entity.type
_entity.pdbx_description
1 polymer ?
#
loop_
_entity_poly.entity_id
_entity_poly.type
_entity_poly.pdbx_seq_one_letter_code
_entity_poly.pdbx_strand_id
1 'polypeptide(L)'
;MPTKVVVLLSGGLDSATTLAIARAEGYECHALSFDYGQRHVCELESAKKVAATLGAVQHLTLRLDLRAIGGSALTADIDVPKGRSAEAMSTGIPVTYVPARNTIFLSHALAWAEVLGAQDVFIGVNALDYSGYPDCRPEFTEAFEKLANLATQAGVEGRSRFRVHTPLIELSKAQIVARAYELNVDLSLTWSCYVPEPDGRACGLCDSCLLRKKGFAEARLADPVPSAR
;
A
#
# COMPACT_ATOMS: atom_id res chain seq x y z
N MET A 1 8.69 24.76 9.84
CA MET A 1 9.22 23.51 9.24
C MET A 1 8.02 22.71 8.77
N PRO A 2 8.10 21.99 7.65
CA PRO A 2 7.00 21.13 7.22
C PRO A 2 6.72 20.05 8.27
N THR A 3 5.44 19.64 8.37
CA THR A 3 5.01 18.60 9.30
C THR A 3 5.50 17.25 8.80
N LYS A 4 6.19 16.50 9.65
CA LYS A 4 6.67 15.14 9.32
C LYS A 4 5.53 14.13 9.29
N VAL A 5 5.61 13.19 8.38
CA VAL A 5 4.64 12.10 8.25
C VAL A 5 5.32 10.80 7.87
N VAL A 6 4.80 9.68 8.36
CA VAL A 6 5.20 8.34 7.91
C VAL A 6 4.21 7.85 6.84
N VAL A 7 4.72 7.43 5.69
CA VAL A 7 3.91 6.89 4.59
C VAL A 7 4.28 5.44 4.36
N LEU A 8 3.31 4.53 4.49
CA LEU A 8 3.49 3.11 4.13
C LEU A 8 3.62 2.97 2.60
N LEU A 9 4.77 2.52 2.14
CA LEU A 9 5.13 2.46 0.72
C LEU A 9 5.47 1.03 0.30
N SER A 10 4.59 0.39 -0.45
CA SER A 10 4.83 -0.96 -1.01
C SER A 10 5.49 -0.95 -2.39
N GLY A 11 5.53 0.20 -3.07
CA GLY A 11 5.94 0.30 -4.47
C GLY A 11 4.81 0.04 -5.48
N GLY A 12 3.61 -0.29 -5.02
CA GLY A 12 2.41 -0.41 -5.85
C GLY A 12 1.78 0.96 -6.16
N LEU A 13 0.87 0.96 -7.14
CA LEU A 13 0.13 2.15 -7.60
C LEU A 13 -0.48 2.94 -6.44
N ASP A 14 -1.20 2.26 -5.54
CA ASP A 14 -1.96 2.91 -4.46
C ASP A 14 -1.02 3.60 -3.47
N SER A 15 0.03 2.92 -3.02
CA SER A 15 0.99 3.48 -2.08
C SER A 15 1.82 4.63 -2.68
N ALA A 16 2.14 4.56 -3.98
CA ALA A 16 2.82 5.63 -4.70
C ALA A 16 1.91 6.88 -4.79
N THR A 17 0.63 6.68 -5.10
CA THR A 17 -0.37 7.76 -5.13
C THR A 17 -0.55 8.39 -3.74
N THR A 18 -0.59 7.57 -2.68
CA THR A 18 -0.67 8.04 -1.30
C THR A 18 0.51 8.91 -0.91
N LEU A 19 1.73 8.50 -1.27
CA LEU A 19 2.94 9.31 -1.03
C LEU A 19 2.89 10.64 -1.79
N ALA A 20 2.42 10.63 -3.05
CA ALA A 20 2.28 11.83 -3.85
C ALA A 20 1.23 12.79 -3.27
N ILE A 21 0.11 12.28 -2.73
CA ILE A 21 -0.91 13.08 -2.05
C ILE A 21 -0.31 13.74 -0.81
N ALA A 22 0.32 12.98 0.08
CA ALA A 22 0.94 13.52 1.29
C ALA A 22 1.95 14.65 0.96
N ARG A 23 2.75 14.47 -0.09
CA ARG A 23 3.66 15.50 -0.57
C ARG A 23 2.95 16.75 -1.12
N ALA A 24 1.90 16.56 -1.90
CA ALA A 24 1.12 17.67 -2.45
C ALA A 24 0.42 18.49 -1.35
N GLU A 25 0.10 17.86 -0.22
CA GLU A 25 -0.41 18.51 1.00
C GLU A 25 0.67 19.21 1.82
N GLY A 26 1.93 19.16 1.39
CA GLY A 26 3.05 19.89 2.00
C GLY A 26 3.75 19.19 3.15
N TYR A 27 3.52 17.88 3.35
CA TYR A 27 4.21 17.11 4.38
C TYR A 27 5.67 16.78 4.02
N GLU A 28 6.50 16.66 5.05
CA GLU A 28 7.83 16.07 4.99
C GLU A 28 7.68 14.53 5.10
N CYS A 29 7.73 13.83 3.98
CA CYS A 29 7.39 12.41 3.90
C CYS A 29 8.58 11.51 4.24
N HIS A 30 8.38 10.62 5.21
CA HIS A 30 9.26 9.50 5.57
C HIS A 30 8.60 8.20 5.11
N ALA A 31 9.15 7.55 4.08
CA ALA A 31 8.59 6.33 3.50
C ALA A 31 9.01 5.09 4.27
N LEU A 32 8.06 4.19 4.55
CA LEU A 32 8.28 2.92 5.25
C LEU A 32 7.85 1.75 4.37
N SER A 33 8.78 0.87 4.06
CA SER A 33 8.55 -0.37 3.31
C SER A 33 8.88 -1.60 4.15
N PHE A 34 8.32 -2.75 3.76
CA PHE A 34 8.54 -4.02 4.44
C PHE A 34 8.99 -5.09 3.48
N ASP A 35 10.11 -5.71 3.81
CA ASP A 35 10.51 -7.02 3.30
C ASP A 35 9.96 -8.06 4.28
N TYR A 36 8.79 -8.66 3.94
CA TYR A 36 8.09 -9.60 4.81
C TYR A 36 8.11 -11.05 4.29
N GLY A 37 9.04 -11.34 3.37
CA GLY A 37 9.14 -12.63 2.71
C GLY A 37 8.12 -12.81 1.58
N GLN A 38 7.64 -11.71 0.97
CA GLN A 38 6.80 -11.74 -0.22
C GLN A 38 7.52 -12.47 -1.37
N ARG A 39 6.74 -13.07 -2.27
CA ARG A 39 7.27 -13.95 -3.34
C ARG A 39 8.27 -13.27 -4.27
N HIS A 40 8.20 -11.93 -4.45
CA HIS A 40 9.03 -11.21 -5.40
C HIS A 40 9.58 -9.90 -4.87
N VAL A 41 10.84 -9.65 -5.14
CA VAL A 41 11.60 -8.46 -4.72
C VAL A 41 11.23 -7.23 -5.56
N CYS A 42 10.52 -7.40 -6.68
CA CYS A 42 10.15 -6.32 -7.60
C CYS A 42 9.43 -5.15 -6.90
N GLU A 43 8.57 -5.45 -5.92
CA GLU A 43 7.87 -4.42 -5.15
C GLU A 43 8.84 -3.52 -4.36
N LEU A 44 9.87 -4.09 -3.75
CA LEU A 44 10.85 -3.33 -2.96
C LEU A 44 11.72 -2.43 -3.84
N GLU A 45 12.11 -2.92 -5.02
CA GLU A 45 12.85 -2.09 -5.98
C GLU A 45 11.97 -0.96 -6.54
N SER A 46 10.69 -1.23 -6.78
CA SER A 46 9.71 -0.19 -7.13
C SER A 46 9.55 0.83 -6.01
N ALA A 47 9.42 0.39 -4.75
CA ALA A 47 9.32 1.28 -3.59
C ALA A 47 10.52 2.21 -3.47
N LYS A 48 11.74 1.71 -3.66
CA LYS A 48 12.97 2.53 -3.66
C LYS A 48 12.94 3.61 -4.73
N LYS A 49 12.58 3.24 -5.97
CA LYS A 49 12.51 4.19 -7.10
C LYS A 49 11.43 5.24 -6.87
N VAL A 50 10.23 4.82 -6.45
CA VAL A 50 9.10 5.70 -6.14
C VAL A 50 9.47 6.67 -5.02
N ALA A 51 10.05 6.18 -3.91
CA ALA A 51 10.49 7.03 -2.80
C ALA A 51 11.48 8.11 -3.26
N ALA A 52 12.48 7.72 -4.05
CA ALA A 52 13.48 8.65 -4.56
C ALA A 52 12.88 9.69 -5.54
N THR A 53 12.05 9.24 -6.49
CA THR A 53 11.46 10.11 -7.51
C THR A 53 10.44 11.08 -6.90
N LEU A 54 9.63 10.61 -5.96
CA LEU A 54 8.69 11.47 -5.25
C LEU A 54 9.34 12.25 -4.10
N GLY A 55 10.66 12.12 -3.86
CA GLY A 55 11.44 12.92 -2.91
C GLY A 55 11.04 12.67 -1.46
N ALA A 56 10.85 11.43 -1.05
CA ALA A 56 10.81 11.08 0.36
C ALA A 56 12.14 11.46 1.02
N VAL A 57 12.08 12.13 2.17
CA VAL A 57 13.28 12.59 2.89
C VAL A 57 14.10 11.43 3.40
N GLN A 58 13.42 10.36 3.80
CA GLN A 58 14.01 9.11 4.23
C GLN A 58 13.15 7.94 3.74
N HIS A 59 13.79 6.84 3.35
CA HIS A 59 13.13 5.58 3.05
C HIS A 59 13.72 4.47 3.93
N LEU A 60 12.92 3.98 4.87
CA LEU A 60 13.26 2.88 5.75
C LEU A 60 12.63 1.59 5.23
N THR A 61 13.42 0.51 5.11
CA THR A 61 12.91 -0.83 4.83
C THR A 61 13.14 -1.73 6.04
N LEU A 62 12.07 -2.25 6.62
CA LEU A 62 12.12 -3.21 7.72
C LEU A 62 11.96 -4.64 7.20
N ARG A 63 12.69 -5.56 7.81
CA ARG A 63 12.57 -6.99 7.54
C ARG A 63 11.70 -7.66 8.59
N LEU A 64 10.71 -8.42 8.11
CA LEU A 64 9.81 -9.24 8.91
C LEU A 64 9.75 -10.63 8.29
N ASP A 65 9.46 -11.65 9.06
CA ASP A 65 9.20 -12.99 8.53
C ASP A 65 7.74 -13.39 8.72
N LEU A 66 6.87 -12.93 7.79
CA LEU A 66 5.47 -13.35 7.77
C LEU A 66 5.28 -14.71 7.08
N ARG A 67 6.31 -15.27 6.45
CA ARG A 67 6.28 -16.65 5.93
C ARG A 67 6.27 -17.67 7.07
N ALA A 68 6.93 -17.36 8.19
CA ALA A 68 6.86 -18.19 9.39
C ALA A 68 5.44 -18.32 9.96
N ILE A 69 4.57 -17.31 9.73
CA ILE A 69 3.16 -17.34 10.10
C ILE A 69 2.34 -18.05 9.01
N GLY A 70 2.61 -17.74 7.75
CA GLY A 70 1.92 -18.33 6.59
C GLY A 70 0.47 -17.86 6.43
N GLY A 71 -0.39 -18.77 5.98
CA GLY A 71 -1.84 -18.54 5.88
C GLY A 71 -2.31 -17.71 4.68
N SER A 72 -1.43 -17.35 3.73
CA SER A 72 -1.76 -16.60 2.53
C SER A 72 -1.00 -17.11 1.32
N ALA A 73 -1.59 -16.99 0.13
CA ALA A 73 -0.90 -17.26 -1.13
C ALA A 73 0.30 -16.33 -1.37
N LEU A 74 0.46 -15.24 -0.63
CA LEU A 74 1.61 -14.35 -0.71
C LEU A 74 2.75 -14.73 0.25
N THR A 75 2.48 -15.53 1.29
CA THR A 75 3.45 -15.89 2.34
C THR A 75 3.58 -17.40 2.57
N ALA A 76 2.83 -18.23 1.84
CA ALA A 76 2.88 -19.69 1.92
C ALA A 76 2.97 -20.30 0.52
N ASP A 77 3.16 -21.62 0.46
CA ASP A 77 3.14 -22.36 -0.80
C ASP A 77 1.69 -22.71 -1.20
N ILE A 78 0.96 -21.65 -1.54
CA ILE A 78 -0.43 -21.68 -2.00
C ILE A 78 -0.48 -20.94 -3.34
N ASP A 79 -1.13 -21.50 -4.35
CA ASP A 79 -1.23 -20.86 -5.65
C ASP A 79 -2.02 -19.55 -5.60
N VAL A 80 -1.49 -18.54 -6.27
CA VAL A 80 -2.20 -17.27 -6.48
C VAL A 80 -3.23 -17.49 -7.61
N PRO A 81 -4.53 -17.28 -7.35
CA PRO A 81 -5.56 -17.41 -8.37
C PRO A 81 -5.32 -16.47 -9.56
N LYS A 82 -5.61 -16.97 -10.76
CA LYS A 82 -5.49 -16.23 -12.02
C LYS A 82 -6.81 -16.25 -12.78
N GLY A 83 -7.13 -15.17 -13.49
CA GLY A 83 -8.29 -15.09 -14.39
C GLY A 83 -9.64 -15.13 -13.69
N ARG A 84 -9.74 -14.63 -12.45
CA ARG A 84 -10.99 -14.56 -11.70
C ARG A 84 -11.94 -13.53 -12.32
N SER A 85 -13.25 -13.82 -12.32
CA SER A 85 -14.26 -12.83 -12.69
C SER A 85 -14.41 -11.74 -11.59
N ALA A 86 -15.01 -10.60 -11.93
CA ALA A 86 -15.27 -9.54 -10.96
C ALA A 86 -16.15 -10.02 -9.79
N GLU A 87 -17.17 -10.86 -10.09
CA GLU A 87 -18.05 -11.46 -9.07
C GLU A 87 -17.27 -12.40 -8.13
N ALA A 88 -16.36 -13.21 -8.70
CA ALA A 88 -15.52 -14.10 -7.89
C ALA A 88 -14.52 -13.33 -7.03
N MET A 89 -14.03 -12.17 -7.49
CA MET A 89 -13.15 -11.30 -6.70
C MET A 89 -13.90 -10.56 -5.58
N SER A 90 -15.18 -10.26 -5.74
CA SER A 90 -15.99 -9.56 -4.75
C SER A 90 -16.52 -10.48 -3.63
N THR A 91 -16.31 -11.79 -3.72
CA THR A 91 -16.88 -12.76 -2.77
C THR A 91 -15.85 -13.22 -1.74
N GLY A 92 -16.14 -12.97 -0.46
CA GLY A 92 -15.35 -13.48 0.67
C GLY A 92 -13.97 -12.85 0.83
N ILE A 93 -13.18 -13.37 1.77
CA ILE A 93 -11.79 -12.96 2.00
C ILE A 93 -10.89 -13.73 1.02
N PRO A 94 -10.13 -13.06 0.14
CA PRO A 94 -9.31 -13.74 -0.83
C PRO A 94 -8.10 -14.45 -0.20
N VAL A 95 -7.67 -15.54 -0.80
CA VAL A 95 -6.51 -16.32 -0.35
C VAL A 95 -5.19 -15.53 -0.35
N THR A 96 -5.15 -14.38 -1.02
CA THR A 96 -4.03 -13.43 -1.02
C THR A 96 -4.03 -12.48 0.18
N TYR A 97 -5.06 -12.53 1.03
CA TYR A 97 -5.04 -11.81 2.30
C TYR A 97 -3.93 -12.37 3.19
N VAL A 98 -3.01 -11.53 3.60
CA VAL A 98 -2.00 -11.87 4.61
C VAL A 98 -2.56 -11.51 5.98
N PRO A 99 -2.73 -12.48 6.90
CA PRO A 99 -3.39 -12.23 8.19
C PRO A 99 -2.80 -11.05 8.97
N ALA A 100 -3.64 -10.07 9.30
CA ALA A 100 -3.30 -8.88 10.08
C ALA A 100 -2.12 -8.05 9.55
N ARG A 101 -1.79 -8.14 8.26
CA ARG A 101 -0.61 -7.47 7.68
C ARG A 101 -0.63 -5.96 7.92
N ASN A 102 -1.75 -5.29 7.64
CA ASN A 102 -1.83 -3.84 7.81
C ASN A 102 -1.78 -3.44 9.29
N THR A 103 -2.27 -4.27 10.22
CA THR A 103 -2.10 -4.07 11.67
C THR A 103 -0.63 -4.07 12.05
N ILE A 104 0.13 -5.07 11.58
CA ILE A 104 1.58 -5.18 11.82
C ILE A 104 2.31 -3.96 11.23
N PHE A 105 2.02 -3.59 9.99
CA PHE A 105 2.68 -2.49 9.32
C PHE A 105 2.38 -1.14 9.96
N LEU A 106 1.13 -0.89 10.31
CA LEU A 106 0.73 0.32 11.02
C LEU A 106 1.37 0.41 12.42
N SER A 107 1.54 -0.71 13.12
CA SER A 107 2.23 -0.72 14.43
C SER A 107 3.70 -0.30 14.31
N HIS A 108 4.39 -0.75 13.27
CA HIS A 108 5.76 -0.29 13.01
C HIS A 108 5.82 1.16 12.55
N ALA A 109 4.86 1.58 11.72
CA ALA A 109 4.76 2.98 11.29
C ALA A 109 4.51 3.91 12.49
N LEU A 110 3.65 3.51 13.41
CA LEU A 110 3.37 4.24 14.65
C LEU A 110 4.62 4.38 15.52
N ALA A 111 5.37 3.29 15.72
CA ALA A 111 6.61 3.33 16.50
C ALA A 111 7.64 4.28 15.86
N TRP A 112 7.77 4.24 14.53
CA TRP A 112 8.69 5.14 13.85
C TRP A 112 8.21 6.59 13.84
N ALA A 113 6.91 6.83 13.68
CA ALA A 113 6.31 8.15 13.77
C ALA A 113 6.58 8.80 15.15
N GLU A 114 6.44 8.05 16.23
CA GLU A 114 6.75 8.52 17.58
C GLU A 114 8.24 8.93 17.73
N VAL A 115 9.16 8.13 17.19
CA VAL A 115 10.61 8.45 17.18
C VAL A 115 10.92 9.71 16.36
N LEU A 116 10.24 9.91 15.23
CA LEU A 116 10.42 11.09 14.37
C LEU A 116 9.77 12.35 14.92
N GLY A 117 8.89 12.22 15.92
CA GLY A 117 7.98 13.29 16.36
C GLY A 117 6.90 13.61 15.32
N ALA A 118 6.58 12.65 14.45
CA ALA A 118 5.47 12.74 13.50
C ALA A 118 4.16 12.32 14.18
N GLN A 119 3.05 12.93 13.76
CA GLN A 119 1.72 12.62 14.31
C GLN A 119 0.81 11.94 13.26
N ASP A 120 1.20 11.99 12.01
CA ASP A 120 0.39 11.58 10.87
C ASP A 120 1.04 10.35 10.21
N VAL A 121 0.22 9.32 9.96
CA VAL A 121 0.60 8.09 9.24
C VAL A 121 -0.33 7.94 8.05
N PHE A 122 0.22 7.76 6.86
CA PHE A 122 -0.55 7.54 5.63
C PHE A 122 -0.47 6.08 5.19
N ILE A 123 -1.63 5.52 4.81
CA ILE A 123 -1.73 4.17 4.25
C ILE A 123 -2.64 4.17 3.01
N GLY A 124 -2.19 3.53 1.94
CA GLY A 124 -2.90 3.44 0.66
C GLY A 124 -3.89 2.29 0.60
N VAL A 125 -4.78 2.18 1.59
CA VAL A 125 -5.90 1.22 1.56
C VAL A 125 -7.05 1.74 0.72
N ASN A 126 -7.74 0.81 0.06
CA ASN A 126 -8.92 1.07 -0.77
C ASN A 126 -10.02 0.08 -0.40
N ALA A 127 -11.24 0.58 -0.16
CA ALA A 127 -12.37 -0.24 0.26
C ALA A 127 -13.34 -0.55 -0.90
N LEU A 128 -13.33 0.22 -1.99
CA LEU A 128 -14.31 0.06 -3.07
C LEU A 128 -13.99 -1.10 -4.01
N ASP A 129 -12.74 -1.19 -4.48
CA ASP A 129 -12.36 -2.19 -5.47
C ASP A 129 -11.97 -3.53 -4.84
N TYR A 130 -11.70 -3.56 -3.55
CA TYR A 130 -11.22 -4.74 -2.85
C TYR A 130 -11.70 -4.80 -1.40
N SER A 131 -13.03 -4.85 -1.24
CA SER A 131 -13.70 -4.93 0.07
C SER A 131 -13.39 -6.22 0.86
N GLY A 132 -12.65 -7.18 0.26
CA GLY A 132 -12.36 -8.48 0.86
C GLY A 132 -11.30 -8.48 1.96
N TYR A 133 -10.49 -7.42 2.10
CA TYR A 133 -9.47 -7.38 3.16
C TYR A 133 -10.03 -6.72 4.43
N PRO A 134 -10.14 -7.46 5.56
CA PRO A 134 -10.67 -6.91 6.81
C PRO A 134 -9.94 -5.67 7.30
N ASP A 135 -8.63 -5.63 7.07
CA ASP A 135 -7.70 -4.58 7.51
C ASP A 135 -7.50 -3.45 6.47
N CYS A 136 -8.46 -3.30 5.54
CA CYS A 136 -8.54 -2.17 4.60
C CYS A 136 -9.81 -1.34 4.77
N ARG A 137 -10.67 -1.67 5.73
CA ARG A 137 -11.96 -0.99 5.93
C ARG A 137 -11.84 0.25 6.81
N PRO A 138 -12.73 1.25 6.64
CA PRO A 138 -12.73 2.46 7.47
C PRO A 138 -12.75 2.18 8.97
N GLU A 139 -13.60 1.23 9.42
CA GLU A 139 -13.73 0.88 10.84
C GLU A 139 -12.42 0.36 11.44
N PHE A 140 -11.62 -0.36 10.64
CA PHE A 140 -10.31 -0.84 11.07
C PHE A 140 -9.34 0.35 11.29
N THR A 141 -9.26 1.28 10.33
CA THR A 141 -8.32 2.41 10.42
C THR A 141 -8.70 3.38 11.53
N GLU A 142 -10.00 3.61 11.78
CA GLU A 142 -10.51 4.37 12.92
C GLU A 142 -10.20 3.71 14.26
N ALA A 143 -10.36 2.37 14.35
CA ALA A 143 -10.01 1.62 15.55
C ALA A 143 -8.50 1.67 15.83
N PHE A 144 -7.68 1.57 14.76
CA PHE A 144 -6.22 1.68 14.89
C PHE A 144 -5.79 3.08 15.36
N GLU A 145 -6.41 4.15 14.85
CA GLU A 145 -6.14 5.51 15.31
C GLU A 145 -6.43 5.68 16.82
N LYS A 146 -7.54 5.11 17.30
CA LYS A 146 -7.86 5.09 18.75
C LYS A 146 -6.79 4.34 19.53
N LEU A 147 -6.38 3.15 19.05
CA LEU A 147 -5.31 2.36 19.65
C LEU A 147 -4.00 3.15 19.70
N ALA A 148 -3.60 3.81 18.62
CA ALA A 148 -2.37 4.59 18.54
C ALA A 148 -2.29 5.65 19.65
N ASN A 149 -3.39 6.33 19.92
CA ASN A 149 -3.46 7.37 20.95
C ASN A 149 -3.52 6.82 22.39
N LEU A 150 -3.83 5.54 22.59
CA LEU A 150 -3.82 4.86 23.87
C LEU A 150 -2.51 4.13 24.17
N ALA A 151 -1.76 3.76 23.13
CA ALA A 151 -0.63 2.84 23.22
C ALA A 151 0.74 3.55 23.11
N THR A 152 0.76 4.86 22.87
CA THR A 152 2.01 5.64 22.73
C THR A 152 2.23 6.58 23.90
N GLN A 153 3.50 6.85 24.21
CA GLN A 153 3.84 7.80 25.26
C GLN A 153 3.29 9.20 24.95
N ALA A 154 3.49 9.66 23.71
CA ALA A 154 3.04 10.98 23.27
C ALA A 154 1.51 11.12 23.34
N GLY A 155 0.77 10.06 23.02
CA GLY A 155 -0.69 10.03 23.12
C GLY A 155 -1.19 10.08 24.56
N VAL A 156 -0.62 9.24 25.44
CA VAL A 156 -1.00 9.17 26.87
C VAL A 156 -0.68 10.46 27.62
N GLU A 157 0.46 11.08 27.33
CA GLU A 157 0.87 12.36 27.93
C GLU A 157 0.16 13.56 27.31
N GLY A 158 -0.70 13.36 26.30
CA GLY A 158 -1.42 14.44 25.62
C GLY A 158 -0.53 15.42 24.83
N ARG A 159 0.71 15.02 24.55
CA ARG A 159 1.67 15.84 23.77
C ARG A 159 1.40 15.80 22.28
N SER A 160 0.81 14.71 21.79
CA SER A 160 0.51 14.48 20.39
C SER A 160 -0.79 13.69 20.22
N ARG A 161 -1.43 13.90 19.08
CA ARG A 161 -2.57 13.08 18.67
C ARG A 161 -2.26 12.47 17.32
N PHE A 162 -2.05 11.15 17.30
CA PHE A 162 -1.82 10.40 16.08
C PHE A 162 -3.07 10.33 15.22
N ARG A 163 -2.89 10.44 13.90
CA ARG A 163 -3.93 10.30 12.87
C ARG A 163 -3.50 9.29 11.84
N VAL A 164 -4.47 8.50 11.36
CA VAL A 164 -4.27 7.56 10.24
C VAL A 164 -5.00 8.09 9.03
N HIS A 165 -4.25 8.51 8.02
CA HIS A 165 -4.79 9.05 6.77
C HIS A 165 -4.96 7.93 5.75
N THR A 166 -6.14 7.86 5.15
CA THR A 166 -6.53 6.87 4.14
C THR A 166 -7.08 7.57 2.89
N PRO A 167 -6.25 8.34 2.16
CA PRO A 167 -6.73 9.25 1.12
C PRO A 167 -7.38 8.55 -0.08
N LEU A 168 -7.24 7.23 -0.19
CA LEU A 168 -7.78 6.43 -1.29
C LEU A 168 -9.00 5.60 -0.90
N ILE A 169 -9.46 5.68 0.35
CA ILE A 169 -10.42 4.72 0.91
C ILE A 169 -11.74 4.65 0.12
N GLU A 170 -12.19 5.77 -0.40
CA GLU A 170 -13.44 5.92 -1.16
C GLU A 170 -13.22 6.08 -2.67
N LEU A 171 -12.00 5.88 -3.17
CA LEU A 171 -11.70 6.04 -4.59
C LEU A 171 -11.77 4.70 -5.32
N SER A 172 -12.36 4.70 -6.53
CA SER A 172 -12.22 3.59 -7.45
C SER A 172 -10.79 3.51 -8.01
N LYS A 173 -10.40 2.35 -8.56
CA LYS A 173 -9.07 2.19 -9.15
C LYS A 173 -8.82 3.18 -10.30
N ALA A 174 -9.85 3.51 -11.07
CA ALA A 174 -9.78 4.53 -12.11
C ALA A 174 -9.49 5.93 -11.53
N GLN A 175 -10.15 6.29 -10.44
CA GLN A 175 -9.91 7.57 -9.76
C GLN A 175 -8.49 7.61 -9.14
N ILE A 176 -7.99 6.49 -8.61
CA ILE A 176 -6.62 6.40 -8.10
C ILE A 176 -5.60 6.61 -9.24
N VAL A 177 -5.80 5.96 -10.39
CA VAL A 177 -4.96 6.16 -11.59
C VAL A 177 -4.99 7.62 -12.06
N ALA A 178 -6.18 8.21 -12.17
CA ALA A 178 -6.34 9.61 -12.58
C ALA A 178 -5.63 10.55 -11.57
N ARG A 179 -5.80 10.31 -10.27
CA ARG A 179 -5.17 11.11 -9.22
C ARG A 179 -3.64 11.00 -9.25
N ALA A 180 -3.10 9.80 -9.48
CA ALA A 180 -1.66 9.59 -9.66
C ALA A 180 -1.12 10.38 -10.87
N TYR A 181 -1.85 10.36 -11.97
CA TYR A 181 -1.50 11.10 -13.18
C TYR A 181 -1.50 12.62 -12.94
N GLU A 182 -2.53 13.17 -12.30
CA GLU A 182 -2.62 14.59 -11.91
C GLU A 182 -1.45 15.04 -11.02
N LEU A 183 -0.99 14.15 -10.15
CA LEU A 183 0.14 14.40 -9.25
C LEU A 183 1.51 14.10 -9.88
N ASN A 184 1.55 13.81 -11.19
CA ASN A 184 2.76 13.50 -11.95
C ASN A 184 3.55 12.32 -11.37
N VAL A 185 2.86 11.30 -10.84
CA VAL A 185 3.50 10.05 -10.43
C VAL A 185 3.99 9.31 -11.68
N ASP A 186 5.26 8.94 -11.72
CA ASP A 186 5.76 8.04 -12.77
C ASP A 186 5.23 6.62 -12.53
N LEU A 187 4.11 6.32 -13.19
CA LEU A 187 3.40 5.05 -13.05
C LEU A 187 4.18 3.86 -13.61
N SER A 188 5.22 4.10 -14.42
CA SER A 188 6.12 3.04 -14.92
C SER A 188 6.99 2.44 -13.82
N LEU A 189 7.21 3.19 -12.73
CA LEU A 189 7.98 2.75 -11.56
C LEU A 189 7.16 1.90 -10.60
N THR A 190 5.83 1.83 -10.76
CA THR A 190 4.94 1.12 -9.83
C THR A 190 4.76 -0.34 -10.21
N TRP A 191 4.70 -1.22 -9.20
CA TRP A 191 4.52 -2.65 -9.40
C TRP A 191 3.32 -3.19 -8.65
N SER A 192 2.49 -4.00 -9.33
CA SER A 192 1.25 -4.54 -8.73
C SER A 192 1.17 -6.08 -8.81
N CYS A 193 1.91 -6.73 -9.69
CA CYS A 193 1.77 -8.16 -9.96
C CYS A 193 2.25 -9.02 -8.79
N TYR A 194 1.40 -9.97 -8.37
CA TYR A 194 1.73 -10.94 -7.31
C TYR A 194 2.62 -12.10 -7.79
N VAL A 195 2.59 -12.42 -9.08
CA VAL A 195 3.31 -13.56 -9.67
C VAL A 195 3.85 -13.14 -11.04
N PRO A 196 4.96 -12.40 -11.10
CA PRO A 196 5.57 -12.03 -12.36
C PRO A 196 6.01 -13.27 -13.16
N GLU A 197 6.06 -13.11 -14.47
CA GLU A 197 6.59 -14.13 -15.37
C GLU A 197 8.12 -14.22 -15.22
N PRO A 198 8.76 -15.32 -15.67
CA PRO A 198 10.21 -15.51 -15.56
C PRO A 198 11.03 -14.40 -16.25
N ASP A 199 10.47 -13.74 -17.25
CA ASP A 199 11.09 -12.62 -17.99
C ASP A 199 10.91 -11.27 -17.29
N GLY A 200 10.32 -11.23 -16.10
CA GLY A 200 10.12 -10.04 -15.30
C GLY A 200 8.89 -9.20 -15.68
N ARG A 201 8.08 -9.61 -16.66
CA ARG A 201 6.81 -8.93 -16.98
C ARG A 201 5.71 -9.29 -15.97
N ALA A 202 4.75 -8.39 -15.79
CA ALA A 202 3.55 -8.70 -15.02
C ALA A 202 2.75 -9.83 -15.67
N CYS A 203 2.18 -10.76 -14.88
CA CYS A 203 1.47 -11.91 -15.42
C CYS A 203 0.17 -11.54 -16.18
N GLY A 204 -0.41 -10.38 -15.90
CA GLY A 204 -1.64 -9.89 -16.51
C GLY A 204 -2.93 -10.59 -16.03
N LEU A 205 -2.86 -11.60 -15.18
CA LEU A 205 -3.97 -12.48 -14.82
C LEU A 205 -4.30 -12.57 -13.33
N CYS A 206 -3.38 -12.23 -12.42
CA CYS A 206 -3.72 -12.19 -10.99
C CYS A 206 -4.67 -11.03 -10.69
N ASP A 207 -5.41 -11.12 -9.58
CA ASP A 207 -6.42 -10.11 -9.22
C ASP A 207 -5.86 -8.68 -9.27
N SER A 208 -4.64 -8.46 -8.75
CA SER A 208 -4.01 -7.14 -8.78
C SER A 208 -3.72 -6.65 -10.20
N CYS A 209 -3.31 -7.52 -11.13
CA CYS A 209 -3.14 -7.17 -12.54
C CYS A 209 -4.48 -6.84 -13.21
N LEU A 210 -5.53 -7.61 -12.92
CA LEU A 210 -6.87 -7.39 -13.48
C LEU A 210 -7.45 -6.06 -13.00
N LEU A 211 -7.33 -5.77 -11.71
CA LEU A 211 -7.79 -4.49 -11.13
C LEU A 211 -6.99 -3.30 -11.68
N ARG A 212 -5.67 -3.44 -11.82
CA ARG A 212 -4.81 -2.41 -12.43
C ARG A 212 -5.23 -2.15 -13.87
N LYS A 213 -5.36 -3.18 -14.70
CA LYS A 213 -5.78 -3.08 -16.11
C LYS A 213 -7.15 -2.42 -16.25
N LYS A 214 -8.12 -2.82 -15.40
CA LYS A 214 -9.44 -2.19 -15.33
C LYS A 214 -9.34 -0.70 -14.99
N GLY A 215 -8.58 -0.36 -13.95
CA GLY A 215 -8.41 1.03 -13.51
C GLY A 215 -7.83 1.93 -14.60
N PHE A 216 -6.79 1.50 -15.31
CA PHE A 216 -6.21 2.25 -16.43
C PHE A 216 -7.19 2.39 -17.59
N ALA A 217 -7.90 1.32 -17.96
CA ALA A 217 -8.90 1.35 -19.04
C ALA A 217 -10.06 2.32 -18.75
N GLU A 218 -10.60 2.29 -17.53
CA GLU A 218 -11.68 3.17 -17.08
C GLU A 218 -11.20 4.64 -16.95
N ALA A 219 -9.95 4.86 -16.53
CA ALA A 219 -9.32 6.18 -16.53
C ALA A 219 -8.97 6.70 -17.93
N ARG A 220 -9.10 5.86 -18.97
CA ARG A 220 -8.71 6.17 -20.37
C ARG A 220 -7.23 6.54 -20.51
N LEU A 221 -6.38 5.90 -19.73
CA LEU A 221 -4.93 6.06 -19.76
C LEU A 221 -4.27 4.74 -20.16
N ALA A 222 -3.12 4.83 -20.83
CA ALA A 222 -2.32 3.63 -21.12
C ALA A 222 -1.52 3.21 -19.87
N ASP A 223 -1.54 1.92 -19.54
CA ASP A 223 -0.67 1.39 -18.48
C ASP A 223 0.77 1.30 -18.99
N PRO A 224 1.73 2.01 -18.38
CA PRO A 224 3.12 1.96 -18.82
C PRO A 224 3.85 0.67 -18.42
N VAL A 225 3.27 -0.16 -17.54
CA VAL A 225 3.91 -1.40 -17.09
C VAL A 225 3.56 -2.55 -18.05
N PRO A 226 4.56 -3.18 -18.70
CA PRO A 226 4.29 -4.25 -19.64
C PRO A 226 3.75 -5.49 -18.93
N SER A 227 2.71 -6.09 -19.50
CA SER A 227 2.18 -7.37 -19.07
C SER A 227 2.36 -8.45 -20.15
N ALA A 228 2.41 -9.71 -19.72
CA ALA A 228 2.52 -10.84 -20.63
C ALA A 228 1.21 -11.13 -21.40
N ARG A 229 0.09 -10.62 -20.90
CA ARG A 229 -1.26 -10.84 -21.46
C ARG A 229 -2.16 -9.64 -21.26
#